data_d7a846e7e7ede7b95c384fa21deafee9
#
_entry.id   d7a846e7e7ede7b95c384fa21deafee9
#
_cell.length_a   1.000
_cell.length_b   1.000
_cell.length_c   1.000
_cell.angle_alpha   90.00
_cell.angle_beta   90.00
_cell.angle_gamma   90.00
#
_symmetry.space_group_name_H-M   'P 1'
#
loop_
_entity.id
_entity.type
_entity.pdbx_description
1 polymer ?
#
loop_
_entity_poly.entity_id
_entity_poly.type
_entity_poly.pdbx_seq_one_letter_code
_entity_poly.pdbx_strand_id
1 'polypeptide(L)'
;MPVGVPKVPFRIPGEEDATWVDLYNRLYHQRLLFLGQEVDAEISNHIVGLMVYLSIEDNTRDLFLFINSPGGWVIPGIALFDTMQWVPPYVHTICIGLAGSMASLVLAGGEITKRLAFPHAVLIHQPLSSFCNSKGEEFFMEAEELVRLHETLTKVYAQRTRKPLWLIAYDIERDTYMSATEAQAYGLIDLVGI
;
A
#
# COMPACT_ATOMS: atom_id res chain seq x y z
N MET A 1 -24.04 -18.35 -1.91
CA MET A 1 -23.32 -18.78 -0.68
C MET A 1 -22.16 -17.84 -0.50
N PRO A 2 -21.92 -17.25 0.67
CA PRO A 2 -20.67 -16.58 0.91
C PRO A 2 -19.56 -17.64 0.82
N VAL A 3 -18.64 -17.44 -0.10
CA VAL A 3 -17.45 -18.30 -0.20
C VAL A 3 -16.57 -17.92 0.99
N GLY A 4 -16.57 -18.76 2.03
CA GLY A 4 -15.68 -18.58 3.17
C GLY A 4 -14.21 -18.70 2.73
N VAL A 5 -13.30 -18.23 3.57
CA VAL A 5 -11.86 -18.40 3.31
C VAL A 5 -11.53 -19.91 3.28
N PRO A 6 -10.92 -20.41 2.20
CA PRO A 6 -10.60 -21.83 2.09
C PRO A 6 -9.57 -22.24 3.13
N LYS A 7 -9.69 -23.47 3.64
CA LYS A 7 -8.67 -24.08 4.47
C LYS A 7 -7.71 -24.87 3.62
N VAL A 8 -6.44 -24.85 3.98
CA VAL A 8 -5.37 -25.61 3.31
C VAL A 8 -4.68 -26.54 4.29
N PRO A 9 -4.19 -27.70 3.85
CA PRO A 9 -3.46 -28.60 4.72
C PRO A 9 -2.09 -27.99 5.06
N PHE A 10 -1.79 -27.99 6.33
CA PHE A 10 -0.48 -27.59 6.84
C PHE A 10 0.10 -28.71 7.70
N ARG A 11 1.31 -29.16 7.35
CA ARG A 11 2.03 -30.15 8.12
C ARG A 11 3.16 -29.47 8.90
N ILE A 12 3.13 -29.62 10.21
CA ILE A 12 4.22 -29.19 11.07
C ILE A 12 5.39 -30.18 10.87
N PRO A 13 6.64 -29.71 10.70
CA PRO A 13 7.79 -30.59 10.59
C PRO A 13 7.89 -31.53 11.80
N GLY A 14 7.84 -32.84 11.54
CA GLY A 14 7.89 -33.88 12.59
C GLY A 14 6.54 -34.46 12.99
N GLU A 15 5.42 -33.95 12.50
CA GLU A 15 4.09 -34.54 12.68
C GLU A 15 3.65 -35.34 11.46
N GLU A 16 3.00 -36.51 11.70
CA GLU A 16 2.50 -37.38 10.62
C GLU A 16 1.24 -36.81 9.96
N ASP A 17 0.38 -36.15 10.74
CA ASP A 17 -0.90 -35.62 10.27
C ASP A 17 -0.83 -34.14 9.91
N ALA A 18 -1.56 -33.75 8.85
CA ALA A 18 -1.72 -32.37 8.45
C ALA A 18 -2.92 -31.74 9.19
N THR A 19 -2.71 -30.55 9.76
CA THR A 19 -3.78 -29.72 10.28
C THR A 19 -4.36 -28.81 9.20
N TRP A 20 -5.67 -28.54 9.22
CA TRP A 20 -6.33 -27.64 8.28
C TRP A 20 -6.34 -26.23 8.85
N VAL A 21 -5.61 -25.31 8.21
CA VAL A 21 -5.48 -23.92 8.61
C VAL A 21 -6.10 -22.99 7.56
N ASP A 22 -6.50 -21.80 7.98
CA ASP A 22 -6.95 -20.76 7.08
C ASP A 22 -5.87 -20.38 6.07
N LEU A 23 -6.27 -20.19 4.79
CA LEU A 23 -5.34 -19.86 3.70
C LEU A 23 -4.53 -18.59 3.99
N TYR A 24 -5.20 -17.51 4.43
CA TYR A 24 -4.50 -16.25 4.68
C TYR A 24 -3.52 -16.38 5.84
N ASN A 25 -3.89 -17.07 6.91
CA ASN A 25 -2.95 -17.35 8.01
C ASN A 25 -1.71 -18.07 7.49
N ARG A 26 -1.90 -19.04 6.60
CA ARG A 26 -0.76 -19.76 5.99
C ARG A 26 0.11 -18.85 5.13
N LEU A 27 -0.49 -17.95 4.35
CA LEU A 27 0.22 -16.98 3.50
C LEU A 27 0.97 -15.95 4.35
N TYR A 28 0.38 -15.45 5.44
CA TYR A 28 1.03 -14.53 6.38
C TYR A 28 2.30 -15.14 7.00
N HIS A 29 2.27 -16.41 7.38
CA HIS A 29 3.48 -17.14 7.81
C HIS A 29 4.56 -17.22 6.73
N GLN A 30 4.19 -17.11 5.45
CA GLN A 30 5.14 -16.98 4.34
C GLN A 30 5.52 -15.52 4.06
N ARG A 31 5.07 -14.59 4.89
CA ARG A 31 5.31 -13.14 4.77
C ARG A 31 4.67 -12.50 3.54
N LEU A 32 3.60 -13.11 3.03
CA LEU A 32 2.80 -12.61 1.92
C LEU A 32 1.58 -11.90 2.48
N LEU A 33 1.54 -10.58 2.30
CA LEU A 33 0.48 -9.68 2.77
C LEU A 33 -0.36 -9.20 1.58
N PHE A 34 -1.62 -8.82 1.83
CA PHE A 34 -2.55 -8.47 0.75
C PHE A 34 -3.32 -7.19 1.09
N LEU A 35 -3.20 -6.20 0.21
CA LEU A 35 -4.07 -5.02 0.15
C LEU A 35 -4.99 -5.19 -1.07
N GLY A 36 -6.08 -5.92 -0.89
CA GLY A 36 -7.01 -6.31 -1.97
C GLY A 36 -8.34 -5.56 -1.95
N GLN A 37 -8.45 -4.46 -1.22
CA GLN A 37 -9.67 -3.68 -1.05
C GLN A 37 -9.36 -2.19 -0.88
N GLU A 38 -10.39 -1.38 -0.64
CA GLU A 38 -10.24 0.02 -0.28
C GLU A 38 -9.40 0.17 1.00
N VAL A 39 -8.56 1.21 1.02
CA VAL A 39 -7.69 1.54 2.17
C VAL A 39 -8.53 2.22 3.24
N ASP A 40 -8.94 1.48 4.25
CA ASP A 40 -9.63 1.96 5.44
C ASP A 40 -8.83 1.66 6.72
N ALA A 41 -9.38 2.06 7.87
CA ALA A 41 -8.70 1.86 9.15
C ALA A 41 -8.57 0.37 9.53
N GLU A 42 -9.53 -0.46 9.14
CA GLU A 42 -9.55 -1.89 9.49
C GLU A 42 -8.43 -2.65 8.76
N ILE A 43 -8.41 -2.57 7.42
CA ILE A 43 -7.38 -3.27 6.64
C ILE A 43 -5.98 -2.71 6.90
N SER A 44 -5.85 -1.40 7.10
CA SER A 44 -4.57 -0.78 7.40
C SER A 44 -4.01 -1.24 8.73
N ASN A 45 -4.81 -1.21 9.80
CA ASN A 45 -4.40 -1.71 11.11
C ASN A 45 -4.05 -3.20 11.09
N HIS A 46 -4.78 -3.99 10.31
CA HIS A 46 -4.50 -5.41 10.13
C HIS A 46 -3.12 -5.63 9.48
N ILE A 47 -2.85 -4.96 8.36
CA ILE A 47 -1.56 -5.10 7.64
C ILE A 47 -0.41 -4.52 8.47
N VAL A 48 -0.60 -3.37 9.12
CA VAL A 48 0.37 -2.78 10.06
C VAL A 48 0.71 -3.77 11.18
N GLY A 49 -0.31 -4.35 11.83
CA GLY A 49 -0.12 -5.34 12.88
C GLY A 49 0.67 -6.57 12.40
N LEU A 50 0.37 -7.07 11.20
CA LEU A 50 1.11 -8.18 10.58
C LEU A 50 2.55 -7.82 10.26
N MET A 51 2.81 -6.64 9.68
CA MET A 51 4.18 -6.18 9.40
C MET A 51 5.02 -6.10 10.68
N VAL A 52 4.46 -5.50 11.72
CA VAL A 52 5.14 -5.39 13.03
C VAL A 52 5.39 -6.76 13.65
N TYR A 53 4.36 -7.61 13.71
CA TYR A 53 4.48 -8.96 14.26
C TYR A 53 5.56 -9.77 13.53
N LEU A 54 5.50 -9.84 12.20
CA LEU A 54 6.45 -10.61 11.39
C LEU A 54 7.87 -10.04 11.48
N SER A 55 8.03 -8.72 11.65
CA SER A 55 9.33 -8.11 11.84
C SER A 55 9.96 -8.44 13.20
N ILE A 56 9.14 -8.65 14.24
CA ILE A 56 9.59 -9.11 15.56
C ILE A 56 9.96 -10.60 15.53
N GLU A 57 9.18 -11.40 14.80
CA GLU A 57 9.42 -12.85 14.67
C GLU A 57 10.76 -13.15 13.97
N ASP A 58 11.04 -12.47 12.85
CA ASP A 58 12.29 -12.58 12.12
C ASP A 58 12.55 -11.31 11.31
N ASN A 59 13.52 -10.51 11.70
CA ASN A 59 13.86 -9.25 11.07
C ASN A 59 14.79 -9.39 9.85
N THR A 60 15.21 -10.61 9.50
CA THR A 60 16.13 -10.88 8.39
C THR A 60 15.43 -11.26 7.10
N ARG A 61 14.16 -11.64 7.16
CA ARG A 61 13.38 -12.10 6.02
C ARG A 61 12.46 -10.99 5.52
N ASP A 62 12.49 -10.74 4.22
CA ASP A 62 11.70 -9.73 3.54
C ASP A 62 10.18 -10.00 3.64
N LEU A 63 9.39 -8.93 3.53
CA LEU A 63 7.93 -8.94 3.45
C LEU A 63 7.50 -8.66 2.01
N PHE A 64 6.38 -9.25 1.59
CA PHE A 64 5.82 -9.08 0.25
C PHE A 64 4.38 -8.59 0.36
N LEU A 65 4.11 -7.38 -0.11
CA LEU A 65 2.78 -6.76 -0.10
C LEU A 65 2.20 -6.76 -1.51
N PHE A 66 1.19 -7.60 -1.73
CA PHE A 66 0.42 -7.63 -2.97
C PHE A 66 -0.69 -6.59 -2.92
N ILE A 67 -0.79 -5.78 -3.98
CA ILE A 67 -1.69 -4.63 -4.05
C ILE A 67 -2.65 -4.77 -5.22
N ASN A 68 -3.94 -4.70 -4.92
CA ASN A 68 -5.05 -4.53 -5.87
C ASN A 68 -6.13 -3.67 -5.21
N SER A 69 -5.93 -2.36 -5.20
CA SER A 69 -6.73 -1.44 -4.41
C SER A 69 -6.98 -0.13 -5.17
N PRO A 70 -8.20 0.40 -5.12
CA PRO A 70 -8.50 1.72 -5.68
C PRO A 70 -7.91 2.88 -4.85
N GLY A 71 -7.31 2.59 -3.70
CA GLY A 71 -6.91 3.56 -2.70
C GLY A 71 -7.95 3.70 -1.60
N GLY A 72 -8.07 4.86 -1.00
CA GLY A 72 -9.01 5.13 0.08
C GLY A 72 -8.53 6.24 1.00
N TRP A 73 -8.73 6.08 2.30
CA TRP A 73 -8.48 7.12 3.30
C TRP A 73 -6.99 7.43 3.47
N VAL A 74 -6.70 8.73 3.60
CA VAL A 74 -5.32 9.23 3.63
C VAL A 74 -4.56 8.76 4.86
N ILE A 75 -5.12 8.94 6.06
CA ILE A 75 -4.44 8.60 7.32
C ILE A 75 -4.11 7.10 7.41
N PRO A 76 -5.06 6.16 7.12
CA PRO A 76 -4.73 4.74 7.05
C PRO A 76 -3.64 4.40 6.02
N GLY A 77 -3.65 5.08 4.86
CA GLY A 77 -2.63 4.88 3.84
C GLY A 77 -1.23 5.37 4.26
N ILE A 78 -1.16 6.52 4.95
CA ILE A 78 0.09 7.01 5.55
C ILE A 78 0.59 6.05 6.62
N ALA A 79 -0.29 5.52 7.47
CA ALA A 79 0.11 4.54 8.50
C ALA A 79 0.75 3.28 7.90
N LEU A 80 0.22 2.78 6.77
CA LEU A 80 0.84 1.69 6.02
C LEU A 80 2.23 2.09 5.51
N PHE A 81 2.31 3.25 4.83
CA PHE A 81 3.56 3.75 4.28
C PHE A 81 4.64 3.91 5.36
N ASP A 82 4.33 4.58 6.46
CA ASP A 82 5.26 4.82 7.56
C ASP A 82 5.73 3.52 8.20
N THR A 83 4.82 2.56 8.40
CA THR A 83 5.16 1.23 8.93
C THR A 83 6.15 0.51 8.01
N MET A 84 5.95 0.58 6.69
CA MET A 84 6.88 -0.01 5.71
C MET A 84 8.29 0.61 5.79
N GLN A 85 8.38 1.91 6.15
CA GLN A 85 9.69 2.57 6.32
C GLN A 85 10.33 2.25 7.68
N TRP A 86 9.51 1.89 8.69
CA TRP A 86 9.97 1.68 10.06
C TRP A 86 10.42 0.24 10.34
N VAL A 87 9.77 -0.76 9.74
CA VAL A 87 10.11 -2.17 9.99
C VAL A 87 11.48 -2.53 9.43
N PRO A 88 12.32 -3.31 10.16
CA PRO A 88 13.65 -3.67 9.69
C PRO A 88 13.69 -4.49 8.40
N PRO A 89 12.77 -5.46 8.17
CA PRO A 89 12.73 -6.21 6.90
C PRO A 89 12.39 -5.31 5.72
N TYR A 90 12.98 -5.56 4.56
CA TYR A 90 12.56 -4.90 3.33
C TYR A 90 11.13 -5.30 2.94
N VAL A 91 10.35 -4.33 2.53
CA VAL A 91 8.98 -4.55 2.04
C VAL A 91 8.99 -4.46 0.52
N HIS A 92 8.77 -5.60 -0.15
CA HIS A 92 8.52 -5.66 -1.57
C HIS A 92 7.06 -5.30 -1.84
N THR A 93 6.79 -4.43 -2.80
CA THR A 93 5.43 -4.10 -3.22
C THR A 93 5.16 -4.61 -4.62
N ILE A 94 4.03 -5.27 -4.80
CA ILE A 94 3.67 -5.97 -6.04
C ILE A 94 2.25 -5.57 -6.44
N CYS A 95 2.10 -4.73 -7.46
CA CYS A 95 0.80 -4.40 -8.02
C CYS A 95 0.34 -5.51 -8.97
N ILE A 96 -0.73 -6.22 -8.60
CA ILE A 96 -1.33 -7.32 -9.38
C ILE A 96 -2.66 -6.95 -10.05
N GLY A 97 -3.05 -5.71 -9.99
CA GLY A 97 -4.28 -5.18 -10.57
C GLY A 97 -4.17 -3.67 -10.64
N LEU A 98 -4.86 -2.98 -9.77
CA LEU A 98 -4.88 -1.54 -9.67
C LEU A 98 -4.15 -1.08 -8.40
N ALA A 99 -3.38 -0.01 -8.49
CA ALA A 99 -2.91 0.74 -7.34
C ALA A 99 -3.29 2.21 -7.50
N GLY A 100 -4.51 2.56 -7.09
CA GLY A 100 -5.05 3.92 -7.19
C GLY A 100 -4.80 4.75 -5.94
N SER A 101 -4.76 6.08 -6.08
CA SER A 101 -4.75 7.02 -4.95
C SER A 101 -3.76 6.61 -3.84
N MET A 102 -4.24 6.46 -2.61
CA MET A 102 -3.39 6.05 -1.48
C MET A 102 -2.70 4.70 -1.67
N ALA A 103 -3.28 3.78 -2.45
CA ALA A 103 -2.62 2.51 -2.77
C ALA A 103 -1.39 2.70 -3.67
N SER A 104 -1.35 3.73 -4.53
CA SER A 104 -0.16 4.06 -5.30
C SER A 104 0.97 4.64 -4.43
N LEU A 105 0.63 5.34 -3.34
CA LEU A 105 1.60 5.75 -2.33
C LEU A 105 2.20 4.53 -1.61
N VAL A 106 1.36 3.58 -1.20
CA VAL A 106 1.80 2.32 -0.59
C VAL A 106 2.69 1.53 -1.56
N LEU A 107 2.32 1.45 -2.84
CA LEU A 107 3.15 0.82 -3.87
C LEU A 107 4.53 1.50 -3.98
N ALA A 108 4.57 2.82 -4.06
CA ALA A 108 5.80 3.60 -4.09
C ALA A 108 6.61 3.51 -2.78
N GLY A 109 5.96 3.16 -1.67
CA GLY A 109 6.56 2.95 -0.36
C GLY A 109 7.47 1.73 -0.24
N GLY A 110 7.37 0.76 -1.15
CA GLY A 110 8.22 -0.41 -1.19
C GLY A 110 9.72 -0.07 -1.26
N GLU A 111 10.58 -1.02 -0.88
CA GLU A 111 12.03 -0.85 -0.96
C GLU A 111 12.46 -0.54 -2.40
N ILE A 112 13.37 0.41 -2.56
CA ILE A 112 13.91 0.79 -3.87
C ILE A 112 14.57 -0.44 -4.52
N THR A 113 14.31 -0.66 -5.80
CA THR A 113 14.63 -1.83 -6.62
C THR A 113 13.69 -3.03 -6.45
N LYS A 114 12.71 -2.96 -5.53
CA LYS A 114 11.82 -4.09 -5.18
C LYS A 114 10.33 -3.75 -5.36
N ARG A 115 10.01 -2.67 -6.08
CA ARG A 115 8.64 -2.26 -6.41
C ARG A 115 8.30 -2.79 -7.80
N LEU A 116 7.30 -3.65 -7.90
CA LEU A 116 6.90 -4.31 -9.15
C LEU A 116 5.44 -4.01 -9.48
N ALA A 117 5.13 -3.81 -10.75
CA ALA A 117 3.76 -3.85 -11.24
C ALA A 117 3.65 -4.73 -12.50
N PHE A 118 2.58 -5.50 -12.58
CA PHE A 118 2.17 -6.15 -13.83
C PHE A 118 1.55 -5.10 -14.77
N PRO A 119 1.32 -5.38 -16.08
CA PRO A 119 0.89 -4.38 -17.07
C PRO A 119 -0.57 -3.92 -16.83
N HIS A 120 -0.81 -3.31 -15.67
CA HIS A 120 -2.07 -2.75 -15.23
C HIS A 120 -1.92 -1.27 -14.91
N ALA A 121 -3.02 -0.55 -14.82
CA ALA A 121 -3.01 0.86 -14.54
C ALA A 121 -2.60 1.17 -13.09
N VAL A 122 -1.68 2.10 -12.92
CA VAL A 122 -1.34 2.74 -11.66
C VAL A 122 -1.83 4.18 -11.71
N LEU A 123 -2.64 4.57 -10.73
CA LEU A 123 -3.23 5.90 -10.68
C LEU A 123 -2.59 6.74 -9.58
N ILE A 124 -2.12 7.92 -9.94
CA ILE A 124 -1.79 8.98 -9.00
C ILE A 124 -2.85 10.06 -9.07
N HIS A 125 -3.49 10.39 -7.97
CA HIS A 125 -4.38 11.54 -7.86
C HIS A 125 -4.39 12.11 -6.44
N GLN A 126 -4.87 13.36 -6.31
CA GLN A 126 -4.98 13.97 -5.00
C GLN A 126 -5.99 13.22 -4.10
N PRO A 127 -5.78 13.22 -2.78
CA PRO A 127 -6.75 12.66 -1.86
C PRO A 127 -8.05 13.47 -1.94
N LEU A 128 -9.13 12.79 -2.27
CA LEU A 128 -10.47 13.36 -2.19
C LEU A 128 -10.90 13.37 -0.73
N SER A 129 -11.20 14.55 -0.19
CA SER A 129 -11.92 14.65 1.06
C SER A 129 -13.35 15.14 0.77
N SER A 130 -14.31 14.42 1.26
CA SER A 130 -15.67 14.93 1.33
C SER A 130 -15.76 15.89 2.52
N PHE A 131 -15.82 17.17 2.27
CA PHE A 131 -16.21 18.14 3.28
C PHE A 131 -17.70 17.94 3.60
N CYS A 132 -18.00 17.02 4.49
CA CYS A 132 -19.35 16.79 4.93
C CYS A 132 -19.63 17.59 6.20
N ASN A 133 -20.36 18.71 6.05
CA ASN A 133 -21.12 19.38 7.13
C ASN A 133 -20.38 20.05 8.27
N SER A 134 -19.09 20.32 8.20
CA SER A 134 -18.42 21.17 9.17
C SER A 134 -18.87 22.62 9.02
N LYS A 135 -19.21 23.28 10.13
CA LYS A 135 -19.66 24.68 10.14
C LYS A 135 -18.61 25.57 10.80
N GLY A 136 -18.27 26.67 10.13
CA GLY A 136 -17.46 27.73 10.72
C GLY A 136 -15.99 27.39 10.92
N GLU A 137 -15.48 27.49 12.13
CA GLU A 137 -14.04 27.34 12.43
C GLU A 137 -13.52 25.94 12.16
N GLU A 138 -14.31 24.89 12.33
CA GLU A 138 -13.95 23.51 12.02
C GLU A 138 -13.62 23.33 10.52
N PHE A 139 -14.37 24.01 9.64
CA PHE A 139 -14.11 23.97 8.19
C PHE A 139 -12.72 24.50 7.83
N PHE A 140 -12.28 25.61 8.47
CA PHE A 140 -10.96 26.17 8.21
C PHE A 140 -9.84 25.25 8.72
N MET A 141 -10.03 24.63 9.88
CA MET A 141 -9.06 23.67 10.42
C MET A 141 -8.94 22.42 9.55
N GLU A 142 -10.05 21.88 9.08
CA GLU A 142 -10.05 20.74 8.14
C GLU A 142 -9.39 21.10 6.82
N ALA A 143 -9.65 22.27 6.26
CA ALA A 143 -9.03 22.75 5.04
C ALA A 143 -7.51 22.91 5.18
N GLU A 144 -7.05 23.47 6.31
CA GLU A 144 -5.62 23.62 6.59
C GLU A 144 -4.93 22.26 6.71
N GLU A 145 -5.55 21.29 7.39
CA GLU A 145 -5.02 19.94 7.52
C GLU A 145 -4.93 19.22 6.18
N LEU A 146 -5.93 19.37 5.31
CA LEU A 146 -5.88 18.83 3.95
C LEU A 146 -4.72 19.39 3.13
N VAL A 147 -4.47 20.69 3.21
CA VAL A 147 -3.33 21.31 2.53
C VAL A 147 -2.02 20.70 3.04
N ARG A 148 -1.88 20.55 4.36
CA ARG A 148 -0.69 19.91 4.97
C ARG A 148 -0.50 18.47 4.51
N LEU A 149 -1.59 17.67 4.47
CA LEU A 149 -1.56 16.31 3.99
C LEU A 149 -1.16 16.25 2.51
N HIS A 150 -1.76 17.11 1.67
CA HIS A 150 -1.41 17.21 0.26
C HIS A 150 0.07 17.56 0.05
N GLU A 151 0.61 18.54 0.79
CA GLU A 151 2.03 18.86 0.74
C GLU A 151 2.90 17.68 1.18
N THR A 152 2.50 16.96 2.21
CA THR A 152 3.24 15.80 2.71
C THR A 152 3.28 14.70 1.67
N LEU A 153 2.14 14.34 1.09
CA LEU A 153 2.06 13.34 0.02
C LEU A 153 2.90 13.73 -1.19
N THR A 154 2.82 15.00 -1.61
CA THR A 154 3.62 15.54 -2.73
C THR A 154 5.12 15.38 -2.47
N LYS A 155 5.58 15.69 -1.25
CA LYS A 155 6.98 15.52 -0.85
C LYS A 155 7.41 14.05 -0.87
N VAL A 156 6.57 13.15 -0.35
CA VAL A 156 6.84 11.71 -0.34
C VAL A 156 6.96 11.17 -1.77
N TYR A 157 6.01 11.50 -2.65
CA TYR A 157 6.11 11.09 -4.06
C TYR A 157 7.37 11.65 -4.73
N ALA A 158 7.72 12.92 -4.49
CA ALA A 158 8.93 13.52 -5.06
C ALA A 158 10.20 12.78 -4.61
N GLN A 159 10.28 12.39 -3.33
CA GLN A 159 11.39 11.59 -2.81
C GLN A 159 11.44 10.19 -3.43
N ARG A 160 10.30 9.51 -3.52
CA ARG A 160 10.22 8.12 -4.01
C ARG A 160 10.44 8.00 -5.50
N THR A 161 9.97 8.98 -6.30
CA THR A 161 10.08 9.01 -7.77
C THR A 161 11.32 9.75 -8.26
N ARG A 162 11.96 10.54 -7.40
CA ARG A 162 13.06 11.47 -7.76
C ARG A 162 12.66 12.53 -8.78
N LYS A 163 11.36 12.82 -8.88
CA LYS A 163 10.84 13.88 -9.75
C LYS A 163 10.81 15.23 -9.01
N PRO A 164 10.87 16.35 -9.74
CA PRO A 164 10.72 17.67 -9.14
C PRO A 164 9.38 17.84 -8.43
N LEU A 165 9.36 18.53 -7.30
CA LEU A 165 8.16 18.72 -6.49
C LEU A 165 7.01 19.36 -7.27
N TRP A 166 7.31 20.36 -8.12
CA TRP A 166 6.33 21.05 -8.96
C TRP A 166 5.63 20.11 -9.97
N LEU A 167 6.38 19.12 -10.50
CA LEU A 167 5.80 18.15 -11.43
C LEU A 167 4.85 17.21 -10.71
N ILE A 168 5.26 16.71 -9.53
CA ILE A 168 4.40 15.87 -8.69
C ILE A 168 3.14 16.62 -8.28
N ALA A 169 3.25 17.88 -7.83
CA ALA A 169 2.10 18.71 -7.46
C ALA A 169 1.11 18.85 -8.62
N TYR A 170 1.63 19.09 -9.83
CA TYR A 170 0.82 19.22 -11.02
C TYR A 170 0.12 17.90 -11.41
N ASP A 171 0.82 16.76 -11.29
CA ASP A 171 0.27 15.46 -11.67
C ASP A 171 -0.73 14.92 -10.64
N ILE A 172 -0.54 15.23 -9.35
CA ILE A 172 -1.48 14.85 -8.28
C ILE A 172 -2.81 15.61 -8.40
N GLU A 173 -2.80 16.87 -8.85
CA GLU A 173 -4.02 17.67 -9.06
C GLU A 173 -4.92 17.13 -10.18
N ARG A 174 -4.43 16.18 -10.97
CA ARG A 174 -5.16 15.58 -12.08
C ARG A 174 -5.21 14.08 -11.91
N ASP A 175 -6.26 13.46 -12.42
CA ASP A 175 -6.33 12.01 -12.53
C ASP A 175 -5.34 11.52 -13.57
N THR A 176 -4.12 11.24 -13.13
CA THR A 176 -3.04 10.75 -14.01
C THR A 176 -2.99 9.23 -13.95
N TYR A 177 -3.38 8.59 -15.03
CA TYR A 177 -3.32 7.14 -15.19
C TYR A 177 -2.02 6.74 -15.87
N MET A 178 -1.35 5.73 -15.34
CA MET A 178 -0.11 5.21 -15.88
C MET A 178 -0.19 3.70 -16.06
N SER A 179 0.28 3.22 -17.20
CA SER A 179 0.65 1.80 -17.37
C SER A 179 1.87 1.46 -16.51
N ALA A 180 2.15 0.19 -16.31
CA ALA A 180 3.33 -0.23 -15.55
C ALA A 180 4.64 0.33 -16.14
N THR A 181 4.75 0.37 -17.47
CA THR A 181 5.93 0.93 -18.17
C THR A 181 6.06 2.44 -17.93
N GLU A 182 4.96 3.20 -17.98
CA GLU A 182 4.96 4.63 -17.68
C GLU A 182 5.26 4.88 -16.19
N ALA A 183 4.68 4.06 -15.28
CA ALA A 183 4.95 4.13 -13.85
C ALA A 183 6.43 3.85 -13.52
N GLN A 184 7.07 2.93 -14.25
CA GLN A 184 8.51 2.69 -14.16
C GLN A 184 9.32 3.89 -14.63
N ALA A 185 9.01 4.45 -15.78
CA ALA A 185 9.67 5.65 -16.30
C ALA A 185 9.44 6.88 -15.40
N TYR A 186 8.29 6.92 -14.74
CA TYR A 186 7.97 7.94 -13.75
C TYR A 186 8.73 7.76 -12.44
N GLY A 187 9.10 6.54 -12.08
CA GLY A 187 9.84 6.19 -10.85
C GLY A 187 8.96 5.72 -9.70
N LEU A 188 7.69 5.39 -9.94
CA LEU A 188 6.79 4.80 -8.95
C LEU A 188 7.14 3.35 -8.64
N ILE A 189 7.59 2.63 -9.66
CA ILE A 189 8.01 1.24 -9.56
C ILE A 189 9.39 1.04 -10.19
N ASP A 190 10.00 -0.10 -9.93
CA ASP A 190 11.34 -0.45 -10.43
C ASP A 190 11.29 -1.53 -11.50
N LEU A 191 10.31 -2.42 -11.42
CA LEU A 191 10.20 -3.61 -12.26
C LEU A 191 8.81 -3.69 -12.90
N VAL A 192 8.78 -4.10 -14.15
CA VAL A 192 7.54 -4.45 -14.87
C VAL A 192 7.46 -5.96 -14.99
N GLY A 193 6.36 -6.56 -14.51
CA GLY A 193 6.06 -7.97 -14.68
C GLY A 193 5.79 -8.34 -16.14
N ILE A 194 6.00 -9.60 -16.47
CA ILE A 194 5.76 -10.15 -17.81
C ILE A 194 4.38 -10.79 -17.84
#